data_6544d48ff8fa645bfc09a9cab5155df1
#
_entry.id   6544d48ff8fa645bfc09a9cab5155df1
#
_cell.length_a   1.000
_cell.length_b   1.000
_cell.length_c   1.000
_cell.angle_alpha   90.00
_cell.angle_beta   90.00
_cell.angle_gamma   90.00
#
_symmetry.space_group_name_H-M   'P 1'
#
loop_
_entity.id
_entity.type
_entity.pdbx_description
1 polymer ?
#
loop_
_entity_poly.entity_id
_entity_poly.type
_entity_poly.pdbx_seq_one_letter_code
_entity_poly.pdbx_strand_id
1 'polypeptide(L)'
;MHSEKKKNRFEIDMCNGSIMNKLISFSIPLMISGILQLAFNAVDIVVVGRFSGSESLAAVGSTTALINVFTNLFIGISLGANVLAARFYAAGREKEMSETVHTAITFAIISGVVMALVGLFFSRGALELMGTPDNVINLSTLYMKIYFLGMPFFMLYNYGAAILRAVGDTKRPLLFLIVAGVINACLNLLLVIAFHLGVAGVAIATVTAQFVSCVLVLRCLYKSDSSYQLRFSKLMIKKVYLGQIFQVGIPAGIQSTVINFSNVLLQSSVNSFGSVAMAG
;
A
#
# COMPACT_ATOMS: atom_id res chain seq x y z
N MET A 1 11.89 -32.41 23.51
CA MET A 1 11.13 -31.42 24.29
C MET A 1 10.71 -30.30 23.34
N HIS A 2 9.53 -30.37 22.73
CA HIS A 2 8.98 -29.26 21.95
C HIS A 2 8.59 -28.15 22.93
N SER A 3 9.35 -27.06 22.95
CA SER A 3 8.95 -25.82 23.61
C SER A 3 7.61 -25.39 22.99
N GLU A 4 6.53 -25.41 23.74
CA GLU A 4 5.26 -24.79 23.34
C GLU A 4 5.52 -23.30 23.06
N LYS A 5 5.70 -22.95 21.78
CA LYS A 5 5.77 -21.54 21.35
C LYS A 5 4.46 -20.88 21.78
N LYS A 6 4.52 -19.86 22.62
CA LYS A 6 3.39 -18.99 22.97
C LYS A 6 2.71 -18.55 21.69
N LYS A 7 1.63 -19.22 21.34
CA LYS A 7 0.81 -18.91 20.16
C LYS A 7 0.23 -17.51 20.35
N ASN A 8 0.55 -16.61 19.46
CA ASN A 8 0.09 -15.22 19.53
C ASN A 8 -1.45 -15.22 19.38
N ARG A 9 -2.19 -14.53 20.23
CA ARG A 9 -3.66 -14.51 20.26
C ARG A 9 -4.31 -14.10 18.92
N PHE A 10 -3.57 -13.48 18.05
CA PHE A 10 -4.03 -12.97 16.74
C PHE A 10 -3.71 -13.91 15.57
N GLU A 11 -2.87 -14.92 15.77
CA GLU A 11 -2.48 -15.87 14.73
C GLU A 11 -3.52 -16.98 14.60
N ILE A 12 -4.05 -17.17 13.39
CA ILE A 12 -4.94 -18.29 13.05
C ILE A 12 -4.05 -19.48 12.69
N ASP A 13 -4.25 -20.62 13.37
CA ASP A 13 -3.58 -21.87 12.99
C ASP A 13 -4.15 -22.38 11.67
N MET A 14 -3.47 -22.16 10.59
CA MET A 14 -3.91 -22.57 9.25
C MET A 14 -3.59 -24.04 8.94
N CYS A 15 -2.79 -24.72 9.78
CA CYS A 15 -2.31 -26.07 9.53
C CYS A 15 -3.26 -27.16 10.10
N ASN A 16 -4.05 -26.87 11.16
CA ASN A 16 -4.88 -27.87 11.85
C ASN A 16 -6.33 -27.45 11.97
N GLY A 17 -7.31 -28.35 11.70
CA GLY A 17 -8.75 -28.16 11.90
C GLY A 17 -9.52 -27.88 10.61
N SER A 18 -10.78 -27.42 10.72
CA SER A 18 -11.68 -27.20 9.57
C SER A 18 -11.15 -26.09 8.64
N ILE A 19 -10.86 -26.42 7.40
CA ILE A 19 -10.34 -25.52 6.37
C ILE A 19 -11.34 -24.38 6.11
N MET A 20 -12.63 -24.71 5.99
CA MET A 20 -13.67 -23.73 5.64
C MET A 20 -13.79 -22.63 6.69
N ASN A 21 -13.86 -22.97 7.98
CA ASN A 21 -13.98 -21.98 9.06
C ASN A 21 -12.76 -21.06 9.14
N LYS A 22 -11.57 -21.60 8.86
CA LYS A 22 -10.34 -20.83 8.86
C LYS A 22 -10.24 -19.91 7.66
N LEU A 23 -10.62 -20.40 6.48
CA LEU A 23 -10.67 -19.60 5.26
C LEU A 23 -11.60 -18.40 5.45
N ILE A 24 -12.81 -18.62 6.01
CA ILE A 24 -13.77 -17.54 6.31
C ILE A 24 -13.16 -16.55 7.31
N SER A 25 -12.64 -17.06 8.44
CA SER A 25 -12.04 -16.21 9.49
C SER A 25 -10.84 -15.39 9.00
N PHE A 26 -10.09 -15.93 8.04
CA PHE A 26 -8.96 -15.24 7.39
C PHE A 26 -9.43 -14.22 6.36
N SER A 27 -10.46 -14.57 5.57
CA SER A 27 -10.92 -13.73 4.45
C SER A 27 -11.73 -12.51 4.90
N ILE A 28 -12.53 -12.63 5.96
CA ILE A 28 -13.37 -11.52 6.45
C ILE A 28 -12.55 -10.26 6.76
N PRO A 29 -11.44 -10.30 7.54
CA PRO A 29 -10.64 -9.10 7.78
C PRO A 29 -10.01 -8.52 6.51
N LEU A 30 -9.67 -9.36 5.53
CA LEU A 30 -9.13 -8.90 4.24
C LEU A 30 -10.18 -8.16 3.41
N MET A 31 -11.41 -8.70 3.36
CA MET A 31 -12.54 -8.05 2.68
C MET A 31 -12.86 -6.70 3.34
N ILE A 32 -12.92 -6.65 4.67
CA ILE A 32 -13.14 -5.41 5.43
C ILE A 32 -12.01 -4.41 5.14
N SER A 33 -10.74 -4.86 5.07
CA SER A 33 -9.61 -3.99 4.71
C SER A 33 -9.78 -3.37 3.32
N GLY A 34 -10.23 -4.15 2.34
CA GLY A 34 -10.50 -3.65 0.98
C GLY A 34 -11.62 -2.61 0.96
N ILE A 35 -12.75 -2.90 1.64
CA ILE A 35 -13.88 -1.96 1.74
C ILE A 35 -13.45 -0.65 2.44
N LEU A 36 -12.67 -0.74 3.51
CA LEU A 36 -12.16 0.44 4.22
C LEU A 36 -11.24 1.29 3.35
N GLN A 37 -10.36 0.68 2.55
CA GLN A 37 -9.52 1.43 1.61
C GLN A 37 -10.36 2.19 0.58
N LEU A 38 -11.40 1.57 0.04
CA LEU A 38 -12.34 2.26 -0.87
C LEU A 38 -13.07 3.40 -0.17
N ALA A 39 -13.52 3.19 1.08
CA ALA A 39 -14.20 4.22 1.87
C ALA A 39 -13.26 5.41 2.15
N PHE A 40 -11.99 5.18 2.49
CA PHE A 40 -11.02 6.25 2.72
C PHE A 40 -10.74 7.05 1.45
N ASN A 41 -10.55 6.38 0.31
CA ASN A 41 -10.43 7.06 -0.99
C ASN A 41 -11.68 7.89 -1.31
N ALA A 42 -12.87 7.39 -1.01
CA ALA A 42 -14.11 8.15 -1.21
C ALA A 42 -14.17 9.38 -0.30
N VAL A 43 -13.73 9.29 0.94
CA VAL A 43 -13.62 10.45 1.86
C VAL A 43 -12.67 11.49 1.29
N ASP A 44 -11.49 11.09 0.80
CA ASP A 44 -10.52 11.99 0.17
C ASP A 44 -11.15 12.76 -1.00
N ILE A 45 -11.84 12.05 -1.90
CA ILE A 45 -12.53 12.62 -3.07
C ILE A 45 -13.64 13.61 -2.64
N VAL A 46 -14.48 13.22 -1.68
CA VAL A 46 -15.58 14.08 -1.17
C VAL A 46 -15.05 15.35 -0.52
N VAL A 47 -14.00 15.23 0.31
CA VAL A 47 -13.40 16.39 0.98
C VAL A 47 -12.80 17.36 -0.04
N VAL A 48 -12.04 16.84 -1.01
CA VAL A 48 -11.46 17.68 -2.08
C VAL A 48 -12.56 18.34 -2.90
N GLY A 49 -13.52 17.58 -3.39
CA GLY A 49 -14.57 18.08 -4.29
C GLY A 49 -15.44 19.14 -3.63
N ARG A 50 -15.75 18.98 -2.33
CA ARG A 50 -16.63 19.90 -1.62
C ARG A 50 -15.93 21.16 -1.12
N PHE A 51 -14.66 21.08 -0.73
CA PHE A 51 -13.97 22.19 -0.06
C PHE A 51 -12.81 22.80 -0.86
N SER A 52 -12.33 22.17 -1.93
CA SER A 52 -11.19 22.66 -2.71
C SER A 52 -11.53 22.96 -4.19
N GLY A 53 -12.78 22.74 -4.61
CA GLY A 53 -13.25 23.06 -5.94
C GLY A 53 -12.98 21.98 -7.00
N SER A 54 -13.57 22.19 -8.20
CA SER A 54 -13.55 21.20 -9.29
C SER A 54 -12.17 20.95 -9.89
N GLU A 55 -11.30 21.94 -9.93
CA GLU A 55 -9.93 21.77 -10.44
C GLU A 55 -9.09 20.85 -9.52
N SER A 56 -9.24 21.01 -8.20
CA SER A 56 -8.59 20.14 -7.22
C SER A 56 -9.11 18.69 -7.31
N LEU A 57 -10.42 18.52 -7.52
CA LEU A 57 -11.03 17.23 -7.73
C LEU A 57 -10.50 16.56 -9.01
N ALA A 58 -10.46 17.30 -10.11
CA ALA A 58 -9.88 16.85 -11.37
C ALA A 58 -8.40 16.46 -11.22
N ALA A 59 -7.63 17.22 -10.42
CA ALA A 59 -6.22 16.93 -10.15
C ALA A 59 -6.03 15.59 -9.42
N VAL A 60 -6.81 15.33 -8.38
CA VAL A 60 -6.75 14.05 -7.64
C VAL A 60 -7.23 12.90 -8.53
N GLY A 61 -8.33 13.08 -9.26
CA GLY A 61 -8.88 12.06 -10.15
C GLY A 61 -7.90 11.63 -11.24
N SER A 62 -7.29 12.60 -11.95
CA SER A 62 -6.34 12.31 -13.04
C SER A 62 -5.07 11.57 -12.58
N THR A 63 -4.60 11.84 -11.36
CA THR A 63 -3.40 11.20 -10.82
C THR A 63 -3.64 9.79 -10.29
N THR A 64 -4.87 9.49 -9.85
CA THR A 64 -5.22 8.21 -9.23
C THR A 64 -4.94 7.02 -10.14
N ALA A 65 -5.23 7.14 -11.44
CA ALA A 65 -5.00 6.07 -12.41
C ALA A 65 -3.49 5.73 -12.53
N LEU A 66 -2.62 6.74 -12.64
CA LEU A 66 -1.17 6.55 -12.68
C LEU A 66 -0.62 5.96 -11.39
N ILE A 67 -1.03 6.50 -10.25
CA ILE A 67 -0.62 6.01 -8.93
C ILE A 67 -0.99 4.53 -8.79
N ASN A 68 -2.20 4.15 -9.20
CA ASN A 68 -2.68 2.77 -9.13
C ASN A 68 -1.85 1.79 -9.99
N VAL A 69 -1.37 2.19 -11.16
CA VAL A 69 -0.49 1.35 -11.99
C VAL A 69 0.77 0.97 -11.22
N PHE A 70 1.45 1.95 -10.64
CA PHE A 70 2.68 1.70 -9.88
C PHE A 70 2.42 0.95 -8.57
N THR A 71 1.44 1.38 -7.79
CA THR A 71 1.15 0.77 -6.48
C THR A 71 0.69 -0.68 -6.62
N ASN A 72 -0.17 -1.01 -7.61
CA ASN A 72 -0.65 -2.37 -7.80
C ASN A 72 0.44 -3.34 -8.25
N LEU A 73 1.42 -2.88 -9.05
CA LEU A 73 2.58 -3.70 -9.39
C LEU A 73 3.32 -4.16 -8.11
N PHE A 74 3.61 -3.22 -7.21
CA PHE A 74 4.34 -3.53 -5.97
C PHE A 74 3.49 -4.27 -4.94
N ILE A 75 2.16 -4.02 -4.87
CA ILE A 75 1.24 -4.84 -4.09
C ILE A 75 1.29 -6.29 -4.57
N GLY A 76 1.29 -6.52 -5.89
CA GLY A 76 1.47 -7.85 -6.48
C GLY A 76 2.79 -8.50 -6.07
N ILE A 77 3.90 -7.75 -6.10
CA ILE A 77 5.20 -8.28 -5.65
C ILE A 77 5.16 -8.61 -4.15
N SER A 78 4.48 -7.80 -3.32
CA SER A 78 4.30 -8.09 -1.90
C SER A 78 3.52 -9.39 -1.64
N LEU A 79 2.62 -9.77 -2.55
CA LEU A 79 1.93 -11.06 -2.50
C LEU A 79 2.93 -12.22 -2.67
N GLY A 80 3.95 -12.06 -3.52
CA GLY A 80 5.05 -13.03 -3.61
C GLY A 80 5.78 -13.23 -2.29
N ALA A 81 6.05 -12.14 -1.56
CA ALA A 81 6.63 -12.21 -0.23
C ALA A 81 5.69 -12.91 0.78
N ASN A 82 4.38 -12.67 0.70
CA ASN A 82 3.37 -13.35 1.50
C ASN A 82 3.40 -14.87 1.26
N VAL A 83 3.34 -15.31 0.01
CA VAL A 83 3.31 -16.73 -0.36
C VAL A 83 4.58 -17.44 0.09
N LEU A 84 5.75 -16.82 -0.13
CA LEU A 84 7.03 -17.41 0.26
C LEU A 84 7.17 -17.51 1.79
N ALA A 85 6.83 -16.46 2.51
CA ALA A 85 6.83 -16.43 3.97
C ALA A 85 5.85 -17.47 4.55
N ALA A 86 4.63 -17.59 4.00
CA ALA A 86 3.65 -18.59 4.42
C ALA A 86 4.17 -20.03 4.23
N ARG A 87 4.83 -20.29 3.10
CA ARG A 87 5.45 -21.59 2.80
C ARG A 87 6.51 -21.96 3.83
N PHE A 88 7.44 -21.06 4.15
CA PHE A 88 8.49 -21.32 5.13
C PHE A 88 7.96 -21.40 6.56
N TYR A 89 6.98 -20.57 6.89
CA TYR A 89 6.33 -20.61 8.20
C TYR A 89 5.62 -21.95 8.44
N ALA A 90 4.82 -22.42 7.47
CA ALA A 90 4.11 -23.70 7.55
C ALA A 90 5.06 -24.90 7.60
N ALA A 91 6.22 -24.83 6.90
CA ALA A 91 7.24 -25.86 6.91
C ALA A 91 8.13 -25.85 8.17
N GLY A 92 7.95 -24.89 9.09
CA GLY A 92 8.78 -24.75 10.29
C GLY A 92 10.24 -24.32 10.01
N ARG A 93 10.51 -23.78 8.81
CA ARG A 93 11.86 -23.38 8.36
C ARG A 93 12.18 -21.96 8.85
N GLU A 94 12.58 -21.85 10.12
CA GLU A 94 12.76 -20.56 10.81
C GLU A 94 13.83 -19.67 10.20
N LYS A 95 14.94 -20.25 9.75
CA LYS A 95 16.05 -19.50 9.15
C LYS A 95 15.61 -18.87 7.83
N GLU A 96 14.99 -19.65 6.96
CA GLU A 96 14.51 -19.19 5.65
C GLU A 96 13.37 -18.19 5.79
N MET A 97 12.48 -18.38 6.79
CA MET A 97 11.46 -17.41 7.13
C MET A 97 12.09 -16.07 7.53
N SER A 98 13.07 -16.08 8.43
CA SER A 98 13.77 -14.87 8.84
C SER A 98 14.48 -14.19 7.67
N GLU A 99 15.19 -14.93 6.82
CA GLU A 99 15.89 -14.39 5.65
C GLU A 99 14.90 -13.81 4.60
N THR A 100 13.73 -14.44 4.44
CA THR A 100 12.65 -13.92 3.58
C THR A 100 12.10 -12.60 4.11
N VAL A 101 11.81 -12.50 5.41
CA VAL A 101 11.31 -11.27 6.05
C VAL A 101 12.29 -10.12 5.83
N HIS A 102 13.58 -10.34 6.14
CA HIS A 102 14.58 -9.29 6.00
C HIS A 102 14.81 -8.90 4.54
N THR A 103 14.78 -9.86 3.60
CA THR A 103 14.87 -9.58 2.16
C THR A 103 13.67 -8.76 1.68
N ALA A 104 12.45 -9.13 2.09
CA ALA A 104 11.22 -8.45 1.69
C ALA A 104 11.17 -7.00 2.22
N ILE A 105 11.51 -6.78 3.48
CA ILE A 105 11.53 -5.43 4.08
C ILE A 105 12.65 -4.57 3.47
N THR A 106 13.86 -5.13 3.25
CA THR A 106 14.93 -4.39 2.59
C THR A 106 14.55 -3.99 1.16
N PHE A 107 13.92 -4.90 0.42
CA PHE A 107 13.40 -4.61 -0.92
C PHE A 107 12.32 -3.54 -0.89
N ALA A 108 11.41 -3.57 0.11
CA ALA A 108 10.38 -2.54 0.28
C ALA A 108 10.98 -1.14 0.50
N ILE A 109 12.05 -1.03 1.30
CA ILE A 109 12.76 0.24 1.52
C ILE A 109 13.35 0.76 0.20
N ILE A 110 14.13 -0.10 -0.48
CA ILE A 110 14.84 0.30 -1.70
C ILE A 110 13.85 0.67 -2.81
N SER A 111 12.85 -0.18 -3.06
CA SER A 111 11.84 0.09 -4.08
C SER A 111 10.99 1.31 -3.75
N GLY A 112 10.65 1.53 -2.48
CA GLY A 112 9.94 2.73 -2.05
C GLY A 112 10.72 4.01 -2.28
N VAL A 113 12.02 4.02 -1.95
CA VAL A 113 12.92 5.18 -2.20
C VAL A 113 13.08 5.41 -3.71
N VAL A 114 13.31 4.35 -4.50
CA VAL A 114 13.40 4.48 -5.96
C VAL A 114 12.11 5.07 -6.53
N MET A 115 10.95 4.59 -6.09
CA MET A 115 9.65 5.12 -6.54
C MET A 115 9.43 6.56 -6.10
N ALA A 116 9.87 6.95 -4.90
CA ALA A 116 9.81 8.34 -4.48
C ALA A 116 10.63 9.24 -5.41
N LEU A 117 11.84 8.83 -5.77
CA LEU A 117 12.69 9.56 -6.72
C LEU A 117 12.05 9.62 -8.12
N VAL A 118 11.57 8.47 -8.63
CA VAL A 118 10.86 8.42 -9.92
C VAL A 118 9.67 9.40 -9.91
N GLY A 119 8.83 9.36 -8.87
CA GLY A 119 7.70 10.27 -8.76
C GLY A 119 8.10 11.73 -8.70
N LEU A 120 9.17 12.09 -7.98
CA LEU A 120 9.64 13.47 -7.90
C LEU A 120 10.07 14.03 -9.26
N PHE A 121 10.80 13.25 -10.06
CA PHE A 121 11.37 13.71 -11.31
C PHE A 121 10.44 13.56 -12.51
N PHE A 122 9.63 12.49 -12.55
CA PHE A 122 8.85 12.12 -13.73
C PHE A 122 7.36 12.42 -13.65
N SER A 123 6.82 12.86 -12.49
CA SER A 123 5.37 13.12 -12.32
C SER A 123 4.81 14.06 -13.38
N ARG A 124 5.47 15.17 -13.67
CA ARG A 124 5.00 16.15 -14.63
C ARG A 124 4.97 15.58 -16.04
N GLY A 125 6.07 14.95 -16.49
CA GLY A 125 6.15 14.38 -17.84
C GLY A 125 5.10 13.25 -18.05
N ALA A 126 4.83 12.44 -17.03
CA ALA A 126 3.80 11.41 -17.11
C ALA A 126 2.39 12.01 -17.26
N LEU A 127 2.09 13.12 -16.56
CA LEU A 127 0.81 13.83 -16.67
C LEU A 127 0.65 14.54 -18.02
N GLU A 128 1.72 15.11 -18.55
CA GLU A 128 1.76 15.71 -19.90
C GLU A 128 1.47 14.65 -20.98
N LEU A 129 2.08 13.45 -20.86
CA LEU A 129 1.81 12.34 -21.77
C LEU A 129 0.36 11.84 -21.71
N MET A 130 -0.31 11.99 -20.56
CA MET A 130 -1.73 11.66 -20.41
C MET A 130 -2.67 12.76 -20.93
N GLY A 131 -2.14 13.88 -21.43
CA GLY A 131 -2.94 15.00 -21.91
C GLY A 131 -3.69 15.73 -20.78
N THR A 132 -3.08 15.84 -19.59
CA THR A 132 -3.68 16.58 -18.46
C THR A 132 -3.77 18.08 -18.82
N PRO A 133 -4.96 18.72 -18.69
CA PRO A 133 -5.14 20.12 -19.03
C PRO A 133 -4.25 21.08 -18.23
N ASP A 134 -3.82 22.19 -18.86
CA ASP A 134 -2.88 23.16 -18.28
C ASP A 134 -3.35 23.80 -16.97
N ASN A 135 -4.64 23.99 -16.80
CA ASN A 135 -5.23 24.55 -15.57
C ASN A 135 -5.19 23.58 -14.38
N VAL A 136 -5.01 22.29 -14.61
CA VAL A 136 -5.00 21.24 -13.58
C VAL A 136 -3.61 20.66 -13.36
N ILE A 137 -2.72 20.67 -14.36
CA ILE A 137 -1.45 19.96 -14.35
C ILE A 137 -0.53 20.33 -13.17
N ASN A 138 -0.54 21.59 -12.75
CA ASN A 138 0.29 22.03 -11.62
C ASN A 138 -0.20 21.44 -10.30
N LEU A 139 -1.52 21.37 -10.08
CA LEU A 139 -2.13 20.77 -8.90
C LEU A 139 -1.92 19.24 -8.90
N SER A 140 -2.11 18.60 -10.06
CA SER A 140 -1.87 17.17 -10.26
C SER A 140 -0.41 16.81 -9.98
N THR A 141 0.53 17.60 -10.50
CA THR A 141 1.97 17.39 -10.27
C THR A 141 2.32 17.52 -8.79
N LEU A 142 1.77 18.52 -8.11
CA LEU A 142 2.00 18.75 -6.68
C LEU A 142 1.48 17.55 -5.85
N TYR A 143 0.24 17.12 -6.10
CA TYR A 143 -0.36 15.96 -5.45
C TYR A 143 0.49 14.71 -5.64
N MET A 144 0.84 14.42 -6.90
CA MET A 144 1.59 13.24 -7.27
C MET A 144 2.98 13.23 -6.63
N LYS A 145 3.71 14.35 -6.62
CA LYS A 145 5.01 14.46 -5.97
C LYS A 145 4.93 14.19 -4.46
N ILE A 146 3.95 14.78 -3.77
CA ILE A 146 3.77 14.55 -2.33
C ILE A 146 3.41 13.07 -2.07
N TYR A 147 2.51 12.51 -2.87
CA TYR A 147 2.11 11.11 -2.75
C TYR A 147 3.30 10.16 -2.92
N PHE A 148 4.14 10.38 -3.94
CA PHE A 148 5.32 9.55 -4.19
C PHE A 148 6.39 9.68 -3.09
N LEU A 149 6.49 10.82 -2.41
CA LEU A 149 7.32 10.92 -1.19
C LEU A 149 6.85 9.96 -0.07
N GLY A 150 5.58 9.61 -0.05
CA GLY A 150 5.01 8.61 0.85
C GLY A 150 5.26 7.14 0.45
N MET A 151 5.75 6.87 -0.77
CA MET A 151 5.93 5.49 -1.28
C MET A 151 6.79 4.58 -0.39
N PRO A 152 7.87 5.03 0.25
CA PRO A 152 8.61 4.19 1.18
C PRO A 152 7.73 3.66 2.32
N PHE A 153 6.88 4.49 2.88
CA PHE A 153 5.95 4.10 3.96
C PHE A 153 4.87 3.16 3.47
N PHE A 154 4.32 3.44 2.28
CA PHE A 154 3.34 2.58 1.61
C PHE A 154 3.90 1.19 1.35
N MET A 155 5.11 1.10 0.79
CA MET A 155 5.78 -0.18 0.52
C MET A 155 6.03 -0.96 1.82
N LEU A 156 6.61 -0.32 2.83
CA LEU A 156 6.90 -0.94 4.12
C LEU A 156 5.64 -1.49 4.79
N TYR A 157 4.54 -0.73 4.75
CA TYR A 157 3.26 -1.23 5.26
C TYR A 157 2.78 -2.47 4.49
N ASN A 158 2.78 -2.44 3.15
CA ASN A 158 2.27 -3.54 2.33
C ASN A 158 3.08 -4.82 2.52
N TYR A 159 4.41 -4.74 2.51
CA TYR A 159 5.28 -5.90 2.73
C TYR A 159 5.21 -6.41 4.17
N GLY A 160 5.19 -5.52 5.15
CA GLY A 160 5.01 -5.90 6.56
C GLY A 160 3.66 -6.55 6.83
N ALA A 161 2.58 -6.01 6.27
CA ALA A 161 1.24 -6.61 6.33
C ALA A 161 1.18 -7.95 5.59
N ALA A 162 1.90 -8.11 4.47
CA ALA A 162 2.03 -9.38 3.75
C ALA A 162 2.67 -10.46 4.63
N ILE A 163 3.73 -10.12 5.38
CA ILE A 163 4.38 -11.03 6.33
C ILE A 163 3.42 -11.42 7.46
N LEU A 164 2.68 -10.48 8.06
CA LEU A 164 1.69 -10.79 9.10
C LEU A 164 0.58 -11.70 8.57
N ARG A 165 0.08 -11.43 7.36
CA ARG A 165 -0.90 -12.30 6.71
C ARG A 165 -0.36 -13.70 6.43
N ALA A 166 0.92 -13.82 6.09
CA ALA A 166 1.59 -15.11 5.85
C ALA A 166 1.57 -16.05 7.08
N VAL A 167 1.62 -15.48 8.28
CA VAL A 167 1.55 -16.24 9.54
C VAL A 167 0.12 -16.37 10.09
N GLY A 168 -0.89 -16.00 9.29
CA GLY A 168 -2.30 -16.12 9.67
C GLY A 168 -2.86 -14.92 10.46
N ASP A 169 -2.09 -13.84 10.60
CA ASP A 169 -2.54 -12.63 11.30
C ASP A 169 -3.10 -11.60 10.32
N THR A 170 -4.39 -11.61 10.12
CA THR A 170 -5.11 -10.62 9.28
C THR A 170 -5.72 -9.49 10.09
N LYS A 171 -5.87 -9.68 11.42
CA LYS A 171 -6.54 -8.72 12.29
C LYS A 171 -5.68 -7.49 12.59
N ARG A 172 -4.37 -7.69 12.86
CA ARG A 172 -3.47 -6.55 13.14
C ARG A 172 -3.30 -5.61 11.94
N PRO A 173 -3.03 -6.09 10.71
CA PRO A 173 -3.03 -5.22 9.53
C PRO A 173 -4.34 -4.44 9.34
N LEU A 174 -5.49 -5.07 9.58
CA LEU A 174 -6.80 -4.39 9.55
C LEU A 174 -6.87 -3.28 10.60
N LEU A 175 -6.48 -3.54 11.85
CA LEU A 175 -6.47 -2.53 12.91
C LEU A 175 -5.54 -1.35 12.57
N PHE A 176 -4.36 -1.62 12.01
CA PHE A 176 -3.44 -0.57 11.60
C PHE A 176 -4.03 0.30 10.50
N LEU A 177 -4.75 -0.32 9.56
CA LEU A 177 -5.46 0.39 8.50
C LEU A 177 -6.59 1.26 9.05
N ILE A 178 -7.37 0.76 10.02
CA ILE A 178 -8.44 1.54 10.69
C ILE A 178 -7.85 2.78 11.37
N VAL A 179 -6.79 2.60 12.17
CA VAL A 179 -6.12 3.72 12.86
C VAL A 179 -5.60 4.75 11.86
N ALA A 180 -4.91 4.28 10.81
CA ALA A 180 -4.38 5.16 9.76
C ALA A 180 -5.50 5.88 9.01
N GLY A 181 -6.61 5.20 8.70
CA GLY A 181 -7.73 5.80 8.00
C GLY A 181 -8.48 6.85 8.82
N VAL A 182 -8.65 6.63 10.13
CA VAL A 182 -9.21 7.67 11.01
C VAL A 182 -8.29 8.90 11.06
N ILE A 183 -6.98 8.70 11.18
CA ILE A 183 -6.00 9.79 11.14
C ILE A 183 -6.04 10.51 9.78
N ASN A 184 -6.11 9.78 8.67
CA ASN A 184 -6.24 10.35 7.34
C ASN A 184 -7.49 11.25 7.25
N ALA A 185 -8.67 10.75 7.64
CA ALA A 185 -9.91 11.50 7.59
C ALA A 185 -9.85 12.77 8.47
N CYS A 186 -9.35 12.68 9.70
CA CYS A 186 -9.18 13.82 10.58
C CYS A 186 -8.22 14.87 10.01
N LEU A 187 -7.07 14.41 9.46
CA LEU A 187 -6.09 15.31 8.85
C LEU A 187 -6.60 15.94 7.56
N ASN A 188 -7.35 15.21 6.74
CA ASN A 188 -7.99 15.77 5.55
C ASN A 188 -8.90 16.94 5.92
N LEU A 189 -9.80 16.74 6.89
CA LEU A 189 -10.68 17.82 7.35
C LEU A 189 -9.87 19.00 7.90
N LEU A 190 -8.87 18.74 8.71
CA LEU A 190 -8.03 19.78 9.30
C LEU A 190 -7.23 20.55 8.23
N LEU A 191 -6.50 19.85 7.35
CA LEU A 191 -5.59 20.49 6.40
C LEU A 191 -6.34 21.15 5.24
N VAL A 192 -7.47 20.59 4.81
CA VAL A 192 -8.25 21.14 3.70
C VAL A 192 -9.18 22.25 4.18
N ILE A 193 -9.88 22.07 5.32
CA ILE A 193 -10.88 23.04 5.78
C ILE A 193 -10.25 24.15 6.62
N ALA A 194 -9.42 23.80 7.63
CA ALA A 194 -8.88 24.79 8.54
C ALA A 194 -7.63 25.50 7.96
N PHE A 195 -6.75 24.77 7.28
CA PHE A 195 -5.53 25.33 6.71
C PHE A 195 -5.63 25.70 5.22
N HIS A 196 -6.75 25.38 4.56
CA HIS A 196 -6.99 25.70 3.15
C HIS A 196 -5.89 25.21 2.17
N LEU A 197 -5.23 24.09 2.50
CA LEU A 197 -4.12 23.55 1.69
C LEU A 197 -4.59 22.82 0.42
N GLY A 198 -5.90 22.66 0.24
CA GLY A 198 -6.47 22.04 -0.97
C GLY A 198 -5.88 20.66 -1.26
N VAL A 199 -5.42 20.46 -2.48
CA VAL A 199 -4.83 19.18 -2.98
C VAL A 199 -3.61 18.75 -2.16
N ALA A 200 -2.75 19.69 -1.76
CA ALA A 200 -1.58 19.39 -0.94
C ALA A 200 -1.97 18.86 0.44
N GLY A 201 -3.05 19.40 1.03
CA GLY A 201 -3.58 18.94 2.33
C GLY A 201 -3.96 17.47 2.30
N VAL A 202 -4.69 17.03 1.26
CA VAL A 202 -5.09 15.63 1.09
C VAL A 202 -3.89 14.71 0.88
N ALA A 203 -2.92 15.12 0.04
CA ALA A 203 -1.71 14.34 -0.17
C ALA A 203 -0.90 14.17 1.12
N ILE A 204 -0.74 15.24 1.91
CA ILE A 204 -0.03 15.19 3.20
C ILE A 204 -0.78 14.31 4.20
N ALA A 205 -2.11 14.40 4.28
CA ALA A 205 -2.91 13.55 5.14
C ALA A 205 -2.72 12.07 4.81
N THR A 206 -2.75 11.72 3.52
CA THR A 206 -2.55 10.36 3.04
C THR A 206 -1.15 9.83 3.35
N VAL A 207 -0.11 10.62 3.10
CA VAL A 207 1.29 10.24 3.42
C VAL A 207 1.48 10.07 4.94
N THR A 208 0.89 10.94 5.74
CA THR A 208 0.96 10.83 7.21
C THR A 208 0.25 9.57 7.71
N ALA A 209 -0.90 9.23 7.17
CA ALA A 209 -1.61 8.00 7.48
C ALA A 209 -0.80 6.74 7.08
N GLN A 210 -0.15 6.77 5.91
CA GLN A 210 0.76 5.71 5.48
C GLN A 210 1.98 5.58 6.40
N PHE A 211 2.55 6.68 6.86
CA PHE A 211 3.63 6.69 7.84
C PHE A 211 3.19 6.03 9.16
N VAL A 212 2.02 6.38 9.69
CA VAL A 212 1.50 5.78 10.93
C VAL A 212 1.30 4.27 10.78
N SER A 213 0.66 3.81 9.70
CA SER A 213 0.47 2.38 9.45
C SER A 213 1.80 1.63 9.27
N CYS A 214 2.79 2.26 8.62
CA CYS A 214 4.15 1.74 8.50
C CYS A 214 4.81 1.56 9.88
N VAL A 215 4.77 2.57 10.74
CA VAL A 215 5.34 2.49 12.09
C VAL A 215 4.66 1.39 12.92
N LEU A 216 3.34 1.26 12.83
CA LEU A 216 2.59 0.24 13.57
C LEU A 216 2.97 -1.18 13.12
N VAL A 217 3.07 -1.42 11.80
CA VAL A 217 3.44 -2.74 11.29
C VAL A 217 4.89 -3.09 11.60
N LEU A 218 5.82 -2.16 11.44
CA LEU A 218 7.23 -2.39 11.77
C LEU A 218 7.44 -2.64 13.26
N ARG A 219 6.77 -1.87 14.14
CA ARG A 219 6.78 -2.11 15.59
C ARG A 219 6.23 -3.49 15.94
N CYS A 220 5.17 -3.92 15.26
CA CYS A 220 4.60 -5.25 15.45
C CYS A 220 5.60 -6.36 15.08
N LEU A 221 6.25 -6.26 13.93
CA LEU A 221 7.27 -7.22 13.49
C LEU A 221 8.52 -7.19 14.39
N TYR A 222 8.94 -6.02 14.83
CA TYR A 222 10.12 -5.87 15.72
C TYR A 222 9.89 -6.49 17.10
N LYS A 223 8.69 -6.31 17.67
CA LYS A 223 8.33 -6.83 19.01
C LYS A 223 7.89 -8.31 19.00
N SER A 224 7.85 -8.95 17.84
CA SER A 224 7.50 -10.37 17.76
C SER A 224 8.67 -11.24 18.25
N ASP A 225 8.36 -12.25 19.07
CA ASP A 225 9.35 -13.26 19.53
C ASP A 225 9.32 -14.53 18.65
N SER A 226 8.94 -14.40 17.39
CA SER A 226 8.75 -15.51 16.45
C SER A 226 9.78 -15.49 15.31
N SER A 227 9.79 -16.53 14.48
CA SER A 227 10.71 -16.66 13.33
C SER A 227 10.61 -15.52 12.30
N TYR A 228 9.51 -14.73 12.33
CA TYR A 228 9.30 -13.57 11.50
C TYR A 228 9.68 -12.23 12.17
N GLN A 229 10.40 -12.29 13.32
CA GLN A 229 10.89 -11.08 14.00
C GLN A 229 11.79 -10.27 13.07
N LEU A 230 11.46 -8.98 12.93
CA LEU A 230 12.30 -8.03 12.21
C LEU A 230 13.41 -7.51 13.12
N ARG A 231 14.67 -7.66 12.67
CA ARG A 231 15.85 -7.08 13.31
C ARG A 231 16.55 -6.17 12.32
N PHE A 232 16.57 -4.89 12.57
CA PHE A 232 17.17 -3.90 11.65
C PHE A 232 18.66 -4.17 11.36
N SER A 233 19.40 -4.77 12.31
CA SER A 233 20.78 -5.18 12.10
C SER A 233 20.99 -6.34 11.13
N LYS A 234 19.92 -7.05 10.78
CA LYS A 234 19.94 -8.21 9.86
C LYS A 234 19.34 -7.90 8.50
N LEU A 235 19.05 -6.62 8.20
CA LEU A 235 18.56 -6.21 6.90
C LEU A 235 19.56 -6.59 5.82
N MET A 236 19.11 -7.41 4.86
CA MET A 236 19.93 -7.89 3.75
C MET A 236 19.03 -8.31 2.58
N ILE A 237 19.57 -8.33 1.39
CA ILE A 237 18.92 -8.92 0.23
C ILE A 237 19.60 -10.26 -0.09
N LYS A 238 18.86 -11.34 0.07
CA LYS A 238 19.24 -12.66 -0.41
C LYS A 238 18.65 -12.84 -1.82
N LYS A 239 19.50 -12.87 -2.84
CA LYS A 239 19.08 -12.98 -4.26
C LYS A 239 18.16 -14.17 -4.51
N VAL A 240 18.40 -15.31 -3.82
CA VAL A 240 17.58 -16.51 -3.95
C VAL A 240 16.13 -16.25 -3.54
N TYR A 241 15.91 -15.64 -2.37
CA TYR A 241 14.54 -15.36 -1.89
C TYR A 241 13.90 -14.21 -2.66
N LEU A 242 14.67 -13.18 -3.03
CA LEU A 242 14.17 -12.12 -3.89
C LEU A 242 13.70 -12.66 -5.25
N GLY A 243 14.46 -13.58 -5.86
CA GLY A 243 14.06 -14.25 -7.10
C GLY A 243 12.77 -15.05 -6.94
N GLN A 244 12.60 -15.77 -5.83
CA GLN A 244 11.36 -16.51 -5.55
C GLN A 244 10.16 -15.57 -5.28
N ILE A 245 10.39 -14.45 -4.60
CA ILE A 245 9.36 -13.41 -4.40
C ILE A 245 8.91 -12.87 -5.76
N PHE A 246 9.84 -12.58 -6.66
CA PHE A 246 9.54 -12.07 -8.00
C PHE A 246 8.84 -13.10 -8.88
N GLN A 247 9.22 -14.36 -8.79
CA GLN A 247 8.60 -15.43 -9.58
C GLN A 247 7.08 -15.54 -9.36
N VAL A 248 6.62 -15.29 -8.14
CA VAL A 248 5.19 -15.29 -7.79
C VAL A 248 4.60 -13.88 -7.92
N GLY A 249 5.31 -12.88 -7.43
CA GLY A 249 4.81 -11.52 -7.28
C GLY A 249 4.72 -10.74 -8.58
N ILE A 250 5.66 -10.91 -9.52
CA ILE A 250 5.62 -10.18 -10.79
C ILE A 250 4.41 -10.59 -11.63
N PRO A 251 4.09 -11.88 -11.86
CA PRO A 251 2.87 -12.25 -12.57
C PRO A 251 1.61 -11.69 -11.92
N ALA A 252 1.50 -11.75 -10.59
CA ALA A 252 0.36 -11.20 -9.85
C ALA A 252 0.27 -9.67 -10.00
N GLY A 253 1.41 -8.97 -9.94
CA GLY A 253 1.49 -7.53 -10.12
C GLY A 253 1.12 -7.10 -11.54
N ILE A 254 1.62 -7.80 -12.54
CA ILE A 254 1.28 -7.54 -13.96
C ILE A 254 -0.23 -7.74 -14.18
N GLN A 255 -0.81 -8.81 -13.67
CA GLN A 255 -2.25 -9.06 -13.77
C GLN A 255 -3.07 -7.89 -13.20
N SER A 256 -2.72 -7.41 -12.01
CA SER A 256 -3.38 -6.26 -11.39
C SER A 256 -3.13 -4.97 -12.17
N THR A 257 -1.92 -4.79 -12.71
CA THR A 257 -1.53 -3.61 -13.47
C THR A 257 -2.26 -3.53 -14.81
N VAL A 258 -2.45 -4.64 -15.51
CA VAL A 258 -3.18 -4.68 -16.81
C VAL A 258 -4.60 -4.15 -16.65
N ILE A 259 -5.30 -4.54 -15.57
CA ILE A 259 -6.64 -4.02 -15.26
C ILE A 259 -6.59 -2.50 -15.04
N ASN A 260 -5.61 -2.01 -14.30
CA ASN A 260 -5.47 -0.58 -14.02
C ASN A 260 -4.96 0.22 -15.21
N PHE A 261 -4.22 -0.39 -16.13
CA PHE A 261 -3.79 0.26 -17.37
C PHE A 261 -4.97 0.66 -18.26
N SER A 262 -6.01 -0.16 -18.30
CA SER A 262 -7.27 0.22 -18.96
C SER A 262 -7.86 1.50 -18.37
N ASN A 263 -7.78 1.68 -17.05
CA ASN A 263 -8.23 2.91 -16.38
C ASN A 263 -7.37 4.13 -16.76
N VAL A 264 -6.05 3.95 -16.98
CA VAL A 264 -5.18 5.03 -17.48
C VAL A 264 -5.60 5.48 -18.88
N LEU A 265 -5.89 4.54 -19.77
CA LEU A 265 -6.36 4.87 -21.13
C LEU A 265 -7.71 5.58 -21.10
N LEU A 266 -8.65 5.12 -20.26
CA LEU A 266 -9.94 5.81 -20.06
C LEU A 266 -9.72 7.22 -19.50
N GLN A 267 -8.85 7.38 -18.49
CA GLN A 267 -8.53 8.68 -17.90
C GLN A 267 -7.90 9.62 -18.92
N SER A 268 -7.00 9.14 -19.76
CA SER A 268 -6.41 9.94 -20.86
C SER A 268 -7.50 10.42 -21.84
N SER A 269 -8.47 9.57 -22.15
CA SER A 269 -9.61 9.94 -22.98
C SER A 269 -10.50 10.98 -22.28
N VAL A 270 -10.78 10.84 -20.99
CA VAL A 270 -11.54 11.82 -20.20
C VAL A 270 -10.81 13.16 -20.13
N ASN A 271 -9.47 13.14 -19.98
CA ASN A 271 -8.66 14.35 -19.97
C ASN A 271 -8.83 15.19 -21.24
N SER A 272 -9.06 14.56 -22.41
CA SER A 272 -9.28 15.28 -23.67
C SER A 272 -10.56 16.12 -23.71
N PHE A 273 -11.54 15.86 -22.82
CA PHE A 273 -12.77 16.64 -22.68
C PHE A 273 -12.66 17.83 -21.70
N GLY A 274 -11.47 18.04 -21.12
CA GLY A 274 -11.17 19.16 -20.24
C GLY A 274 -11.48 18.92 -18.76
N SER A 275 -11.14 19.91 -17.92
CA SER A 275 -11.15 19.81 -16.45
C SER A 275 -12.54 19.57 -15.85
N VAL A 276 -13.61 20.05 -16.50
CA VAL A 276 -14.98 19.82 -16.04
C VAL A 276 -15.38 18.36 -16.15
N ALA A 277 -15.04 17.70 -17.27
CA ALA A 277 -15.29 16.27 -17.44
C ALA A 277 -14.42 15.38 -16.53
N MET A 278 -13.21 15.87 -16.17
CA MET A 278 -12.33 15.18 -15.23
C MET A 278 -12.85 15.20 -13.79
N ALA A 279 -13.66 16.19 -13.42
CA ALA A 279 -14.22 16.34 -12.07
C ALA A 279 -15.54 15.57 -11.88
N GLY A 280 -16.25 15.22 -12.96
CA GLY A 280 -17.50 14.45 -12.95
C GLY A 280 -17.27 12.96 -13.04
#